data_b2853eff200d833c6110906cd8e96b04
#
_entry.id   b2853eff200d833c6110906cd8e96b04
#
_cell.length_a   1.000
_cell.length_b   1.000
_cell.length_c   1.000
_cell.angle_alpha   90.00
_cell.angle_beta   90.00
_cell.angle_gamma   90.00
#
_symmetry.space_group_name_H-M   'P 1'
#
loop_
_entity.id
_entity.type
_entity.pdbx_description
1 polymer ?
#
loop_
_entity_poly.entity_id
_entity_poly.type
_entity_poly.pdbx_seq_one_letter_code
_entity_poly.pdbx_strand_id
1 'polypeptide(L)'
;DHKRVLEGDKGANTGGMGAYSPSRLINPVLEEKILNKIIKPTINALKEMGSNYKGFLYAGLMIIDSEPYLIEYNVRMGDPECQTILPKLKTDLLEIIQACCRGKLENLEIEWYDKKSLCVVLCSKGYPERYDNEVLIENAEKFNLDENDFIYHAGTKKIGNKIYSNGGRVINFVSLSSNFKESRDKIFNHINKLDWSGGFFRKDIGYKVIDE
;
A
#
# COMPACT_ATOMS: atom_id res chain seq x y z
N ASP A 1 -6.74 0.56 -2.77
CA ASP A 1 -6.81 0.49 -1.31
C ASP A 1 -8.20 0.05 -0.86
N HIS A 2 -8.24 -0.81 0.16
CA HIS A 2 -9.43 -1.31 0.83
C HIS A 2 -9.54 -0.67 2.20
N LYS A 3 -10.35 0.41 2.32
CA LYS A 3 -10.47 1.22 3.55
C LYS A 3 -11.31 0.60 4.65
N ARG A 4 -12.31 -0.19 4.31
CA ARG A 4 -13.25 -0.76 5.29
C ARG A 4 -12.66 -1.96 6.00
N VAL A 5 -12.95 -2.08 7.31
CA VAL A 5 -12.35 -3.11 8.17
C VAL A 5 -12.85 -4.52 7.88
N LEU A 6 -14.10 -4.68 7.41
CA LEU A 6 -14.72 -5.97 7.14
C LEU A 6 -14.81 -6.28 5.65
N GLU A 7 -14.93 -7.57 5.34
CA GLU A 7 -15.17 -8.08 4.00
C GLU A 7 -16.43 -7.45 3.35
N GLY A 8 -16.44 -7.35 2.02
CA GLY A 8 -17.50 -6.70 1.27
C GLY A 8 -17.57 -5.20 1.48
N ASP A 9 -16.44 -4.57 1.84
CA ASP A 9 -16.32 -3.12 2.12
C ASP A 9 -17.31 -2.63 3.18
N LYS A 10 -17.46 -3.38 4.27
CA LYS A 10 -18.34 -3.08 5.41
C LYS A 10 -17.55 -2.62 6.65
N GLY A 11 -18.27 -2.08 7.62
CA GLY A 11 -17.72 -1.66 8.91
C GLY A 11 -17.06 -0.27 8.86
N ALA A 12 -16.22 0.01 9.85
CA ALA A 12 -15.56 1.30 10.00
C ALA A 12 -14.47 1.53 8.93
N ASN A 13 -14.15 2.79 8.65
CA ASN A 13 -12.97 3.16 7.88
C ASN A 13 -11.70 2.92 8.72
N THR A 14 -10.64 2.53 8.03
CA THR A 14 -9.32 2.24 8.61
C THR A 14 -8.23 3.01 7.88
N GLY A 15 -6.99 2.84 8.29
CA GLY A 15 -5.82 3.30 7.52
C GLY A 15 -5.59 2.53 6.21
N GLY A 16 -6.27 1.40 6.01
CA GLY A 16 -6.16 0.49 4.87
C GLY A 16 -5.92 -0.94 5.32
N MET A 17 -6.75 -1.86 4.82
CA MET A 17 -6.69 -3.30 5.10
C MET A 17 -5.91 -4.07 4.04
N GLY A 18 -5.53 -3.41 2.96
CA GLY A 18 -4.79 -3.93 1.84
C GLY A 18 -4.90 -3.03 0.63
N ALA A 19 -4.03 -3.24 -0.35
CA ALA A 19 -4.02 -2.49 -1.59
C ALA A 19 -3.50 -3.35 -2.74
N TYR A 20 -3.74 -2.92 -3.97
CA TYR A 20 -3.22 -3.57 -5.16
C TYR A 20 -2.78 -2.55 -6.22
N SER A 21 -1.86 -2.96 -7.08
CA SER A 21 -1.35 -2.15 -8.19
C SER A 21 -1.03 -3.05 -9.40
N PRO A 22 -1.39 -2.64 -10.64
CA PRO A 22 -2.09 -1.41 -11.01
C PRO A 22 -3.59 -1.45 -10.68
N SER A 23 -4.22 -0.26 -10.64
CA SER A 23 -5.67 -0.16 -10.57
C SER A 23 -6.27 -0.31 -11.96
N ARG A 24 -7.32 -1.14 -12.09
CA ARG A 24 -8.07 -1.29 -13.34
C ARG A 24 -8.83 -0.04 -13.78
N LEU A 25 -9.09 0.88 -12.85
CA LEU A 25 -9.79 2.12 -13.14
C LEU A 25 -8.93 3.11 -13.90
N ILE A 26 -7.61 3.04 -13.75
CA ILE A 26 -6.68 3.98 -14.36
C ILE A 26 -6.35 3.53 -15.79
N ASN A 27 -6.68 4.40 -16.72
CA ASN A 27 -6.28 4.33 -18.12
C ASN A 27 -5.64 5.67 -18.54
N PRO A 28 -4.98 5.76 -19.70
CA PRO A 28 -4.27 6.98 -20.10
C PRO A 28 -5.14 8.25 -20.09
N VAL A 29 -6.42 8.14 -20.47
CA VAL A 29 -7.35 9.29 -20.49
C VAL A 29 -7.66 9.78 -19.08
N LEU A 30 -7.94 8.85 -18.16
CA LEU A 30 -8.21 9.22 -16.75
C LEU A 30 -6.95 9.74 -16.07
N GLU A 31 -5.79 9.15 -16.35
CA GLU A 31 -4.50 9.62 -15.83
C GLU A 31 -4.23 11.06 -16.27
N GLU A 32 -4.44 11.39 -17.54
CA GLU A 32 -4.30 12.74 -18.05
C GLU A 32 -5.27 13.72 -17.36
N LYS A 33 -6.54 13.33 -17.14
CA LYS A 33 -7.50 14.12 -16.36
C LYS A 33 -7.01 14.38 -14.95
N ILE A 34 -6.52 13.37 -14.25
CA ILE A 34 -5.98 13.50 -12.89
C ILE A 34 -4.82 14.48 -12.87
N LEU A 35 -3.86 14.31 -13.77
CA LEU A 35 -2.71 15.20 -13.87
C LEU A 35 -3.11 16.66 -14.15
N ASN A 36 -3.98 16.89 -15.12
CA ASN A 36 -4.33 18.23 -15.57
C ASN A 36 -5.34 18.95 -14.66
N LYS A 37 -6.31 18.21 -14.05
CA LYS A 37 -7.35 18.81 -13.21
C LYS A 37 -6.96 18.89 -11.73
N ILE A 38 -6.06 18.02 -11.25
CA ILE A 38 -5.79 17.87 -9.82
C ILE A 38 -4.31 18.14 -9.50
N ILE A 39 -3.39 17.35 -10.06
CA ILE A 39 -1.99 17.37 -9.63
C ILE A 39 -1.27 18.63 -10.05
N LYS A 40 -1.26 18.96 -11.35
CA LYS A 40 -0.57 20.14 -11.88
C LYS A 40 -1.10 21.45 -11.29
N PRO A 41 -2.44 21.69 -11.20
CA PRO A 41 -2.96 22.88 -10.54
C PRO A 41 -2.51 23.03 -9.10
N THR A 42 -2.47 21.93 -8.33
CA THR A 42 -2.03 21.95 -6.94
C THR A 42 -0.55 22.33 -6.82
N ILE A 43 0.32 21.71 -7.62
CA ILE A 43 1.76 22.03 -7.61
C ILE A 43 2.00 23.47 -8.04
N ASN A 44 1.28 23.97 -9.04
CA ASN A 44 1.39 25.34 -9.50
C ASN A 44 0.92 26.35 -8.43
N ALA A 45 -0.21 26.08 -7.77
CA ALA A 45 -0.70 26.92 -6.69
C ALA A 45 0.28 26.98 -5.51
N LEU A 46 0.87 25.86 -5.13
CA LEU A 46 1.92 25.84 -4.10
C LEU A 46 3.12 26.71 -4.50
N LYS A 47 3.54 26.63 -5.76
CA LYS A 47 4.64 27.44 -6.29
C LYS A 47 4.30 28.94 -6.26
N GLU A 48 3.08 29.33 -6.65
CA GLU A 48 2.58 30.71 -6.60
C GLU A 48 2.52 31.24 -5.16
N MET A 49 2.22 30.37 -4.20
CA MET A 49 2.25 30.70 -2.76
C MET A 49 3.67 30.77 -2.18
N GLY A 50 4.71 30.62 -3.01
CA GLY A 50 6.12 30.68 -2.59
C GLY A 50 6.65 29.36 -2.03
N SER A 51 5.90 28.26 -2.11
CA SER A 51 6.31 26.93 -1.65
C SER A 51 6.67 26.05 -2.84
N ASN A 52 7.95 25.88 -3.11
CA ASN A 52 8.43 24.94 -4.11
C ASN A 52 8.37 23.51 -3.53
N TYR A 53 7.26 22.82 -3.78
CA TYR A 53 7.03 21.48 -3.27
C TYR A 53 8.04 20.49 -3.86
N LYS A 54 8.70 19.72 -2.98
CA LYS A 54 9.59 18.59 -3.33
C LYS A 54 9.29 17.43 -2.40
N GLY A 55 9.02 16.26 -2.95
CA GLY A 55 8.69 15.06 -2.18
C GLY A 55 7.55 14.26 -2.80
N PHE A 56 6.96 13.38 -2.00
CA PHE A 56 5.82 12.57 -2.40
C PHE A 56 4.51 13.33 -2.17
N LEU A 57 3.74 13.51 -3.23
CA LEU A 57 2.38 14.01 -3.15
C LEU A 57 1.42 12.85 -3.45
N TYR A 58 0.85 12.27 -2.41
CA TYR A 58 -0.17 11.23 -2.53
C TYR A 58 -1.53 11.90 -2.64
N ALA A 59 -2.26 11.63 -3.74
CA ALA A 59 -3.62 12.09 -3.95
C ALA A 59 -4.60 10.93 -3.74
N GLY A 60 -5.40 11.00 -2.68
CA GLY A 60 -6.54 10.12 -2.47
C GLY A 60 -7.69 10.54 -3.37
N LEU A 61 -8.09 9.67 -4.30
CA LEU A 61 -9.05 9.99 -5.33
C LEU A 61 -10.28 9.07 -5.26
N MET A 62 -11.44 9.64 -5.54
CA MET A 62 -12.66 8.91 -5.90
C MET A 62 -12.89 9.07 -7.40
N ILE A 63 -13.17 7.97 -8.08
CA ILE A 63 -13.52 7.98 -9.49
C ILE A 63 -15.01 7.69 -9.62
N ILE A 64 -15.76 8.63 -10.21
CA ILE A 64 -17.21 8.52 -10.46
C ILE A 64 -17.44 8.87 -11.93
N ASP A 65 -18.05 7.96 -12.68
CA ASP A 65 -18.37 8.15 -14.11
C ASP A 65 -17.16 8.60 -14.94
N SER A 66 -15.99 8.00 -14.69
CA SER A 66 -14.70 8.34 -15.33
C SER A 66 -14.22 9.78 -15.09
N GLU A 67 -14.70 10.43 -14.02
CA GLU A 67 -14.21 11.71 -13.54
C GLU A 67 -13.52 11.56 -12.18
N PRO A 68 -12.31 12.16 -11.99
CA PRO A 68 -11.59 12.09 -10.74
C PRO A 68 -12.04 13.20 -9.77
N TYR A 69 -12.29 12.83 -8.53
CA TYR A 69 -12.56 13.72 -7.42
C TYR A 69 -11.49 13.55 -6.35
N LEU A 70 -10.86 14.66 -5.96
CA LEU A 70 -9.89 14.69 -4.88
C LEU A 70 -10.60 14.57 -3.53
N ILE A 71 -10.18 13.60 -2.70
CA ILE A 71 -10.65 13.44 -1.33
C ILE A 71 -9.66 14.09 -0.37
N GLU A 72 -8.38 13.77 -0.51
CA GLU A 72 -7.33 14.25 0.37
C GLU A 72 -5.97 14.24 -0.33
N TYR A 73 -5.03 15.04 0.18
CA TYR A 73 -3.61 14.90 -0.08
C TYR A 73 -2.87 14.39 1.16
N ASN A 74 -1.86 13.58 0.92
CA ASN A 74 -0.85 13.26 1.92
C ASN A 74 0.53 13.66 1.39
N VAL A 75 1.36 14.26 2.24
CA VAL A 75 2.74 14.70 1.89
C VAL A 75 3.78 13.59 2.14
N ARG A 76 3.33 12.38 2.09
CA ARG A 76 4.09 11.12 2.21
C ARG A 76 3.42 10.05 1.39
N MET A 77 4.09 8.94 1.21
CA MET A 77 3.44 7.77 0.58
C MET A 77 2.30 7.24 1.43
N GLY A 78 1.30 6.64 0.81
CA GLY A 78 0.21 5.96 1.49
C GLY A 78 0.69 4.71 2.25
N ASP A 79 -0.12 4.24 3.17
CA ASP A 79 0.07 3.00 3.92
C ASP A 79 -1.27 2.24 3.96
N PRO A 80 -1.44 1.12 3.23
CA PRO A 80 -0.40 0.22 2.71
C PRO A 80 0.02 0.41 1.24
N GLU A 81 -0.26 1.56 0.62
CA GLU A 81 0.07 1.78 -0.81
C GLU A 81 1.58 1.79 -1.06
N CYS A 82 2.37 2.35 -0.15
CA CYS A 82 3.84 2.35 -0.24
C CYS A 82 4.39 0.92 -0.39
N GLN A 83 3.96 0.03 0.49
CA GLN A 83 4.35 -1.38 0.50
C GLN A 83 3.89 -2.12 -0.76
N THR A 84 2.81 -1.63 -1.38
CA THR A 84 2.26 -2.21 -2.61
C THR A 84 3.01 -1.76 -3.85
N ILE A 85 3.44 -0.49 -3.93
CA ILE A 85 4.00 0.06 -5.16
C ILE A 85 5.52 0.02 -5.21
N LEU A 86 6.23 0.24 -4.08
CA LEU A 86 7.69 0.29 -4.10
C LEU A 86 8.37 -1.02 -4.55
N PRO A 87 7.86 -2.22 -4.24
CA PRO A 87 8.43 -3.45 -4.78
C PRO A 87 8.34 -3.58 -6.30
N LYS A 88 7.46 -2.79 -6.96
CA LYS A 88 7.39 -2.72 -8.42
C LYS A 88 8.37 -1.73 -9.03
N LEU A 89 8.98 -0.86 -8.23
CA LEU A 89 9.94 0.13 -8.71
C LEU A 89 11.24 -0.56 -9.16
N LYS A 90 11.64 -0.33 -10.41
CA LYS A 90 12.89 -0.86 -10.97
C LYS A 90 14.04 0.15 -10.85
N THR A 91 13.73 1.44 -11.03
CA THR A 91 14.68 2.54 -10.82
C THR A 91 15.03 2.66 -9.34
N ASP A 92 16.29 2.89 -9.01
CA ASP A 92 16.73 3.07 -7.63
C ASP A 92 16.00 4.25 -6.95
N LEU A 93 15.35 3.99 -5.83
CA LEU A 93 14.60 5.01 -5.10
C LEU A 93 15.48 6.17 -4.62
N LEU A 94 16.73 5.90 -4.25
CA LEU A 94 17.67 6.93 -3.83
C LEU A 94 18.00 7.89 -4.98
N GLU A 95 18.13 7.37 -6.20
CA GLU A 95 18.35 8.19 -7.40
C GLU A 95 17.16 9.12 -7.65
N ILE A 96 15.93 8.61 -7.53
CA ILE A 96 14.68 9.41 -7.65
C ILE A 96 14.65 10.51 -6.59
N ILE A 97 14.95 10.18 -5.33
CA ILE A 97 14.97 11.16 -4.23
C ILE A 97 16.02 12.24 -4.48
N GLN A 98 17.22 11.86 -4.90
CA GLN A 98 18.29 12.82 -5.21
C GLN A 98 17.91 13.74 -6.38
N ALA A 99 17.32 13.19 -7.45
CA ALA A 99 16.85 13.98 -8.59
C ALA A 99 15.75 14.96 -8.16
N CYS A 100 14.79 14.52 -7.35
CA CYS A 100 13.74 15.35 -6.79
C CYS A 100 14.32 16.51 -5.94
N CYS A 101 15.24 16.23 -5.02
CA CYS A 101 15.88 17.24 -4.18
C CYS A 101 16.64 18.29 -5.00
N ARG A 102 17.30 17.86 -6.06
CA ARG A 102 18.07 18.73 -6.99
C ARG A 102 17.17 19.49 -7.99
N GLY A 103 15.86 19.20 -8.04
CA GLY A 103 14.94 19.77 -9.04
C GLY A 103 15.25 19.30 -10.47
N LYS A 104 15.70 18.07 -10.63
CA LYS A 104 16.08 17.46 -11.91
C LYS A 104 15.32 16.17 -12.21
N LEU A 105 14.16 15.98 -11.58
CA LEU A 105 13.35 14.78 -11.72
C LEU A 105 12.85 14.58 -13.16
N GLU A 106 12.64 15.64 -13.90
CA GLU A 106 12.24 15.65 -15.32
C GLU A 106 13.27 15.00 -16.26
N ASN A 107 14.53 14.89 -15.81
CA ASN A 107 15.62 14.29 -16.59
C ASN A 107 15.83 12.80 -16.24
N LEU A 108 15.02 12.24 -15.36
CA LEU A 108 15.11 10.85 -14.92
C LEU A 108 13.93 10.06 -15.46
N GLU A 109 14.21 8.99 -16.20
CA GLU A 109 13.24 8.01 -16.60
C GLU A 109 13.00 7.01 -15.45
N ILE A 110 11.77 6.95 -14.96
CA ILE A 110 11.41 6.05 -13.86
C ILE A 110 10.80 4.78 -14.44
N GLU A 111 11.50 3.67 -14.27
CA GLU A 111 11.08 2.36 -14.76
C GLU A 111 10.38 1.55 -13.65
N TRP A 112 9.39 0.74 -14.06
CA TRP A 112 8.61 -0.15 -13.21
C TRP A 112 8.62 -1.57 -13.76
N TYR A 113 8.59 -2.57 -12.86
CA TYR A 113 8.33 -3.94 -13.27
C TYR A 113 6.87 -4.10 -13.70
N ASP A 114 6.65 -4.75 -14.83
CA ASP A 114 5.30 -5.12 -15.30
C ASP A 114 4.82 -6.37 -14.55
N LYS A 115 4.51 -6.17 -13.27
CA LYS A 115 3.99 -7.19 -12.35
C LYS A 115 2.76 -6.65 -11.64
N LYS A 116 1.86 -7.57 -11.25
CA LYS A 116 0.73 -7.27 -10.36
C LYS A 116 1.22 -7.37 -8.92
N SER A 117 0.95 -6.34 -8.13
CA SER A 117 1.30 -6.30 -6.71
C SER A 117 0.05 -6.29 -5.87
N LEU A 118 -0.01 -7.15 -4.86
CA LEU A 118 -1.07 -7.20 -3.87
C LEU A 118 -0.45 -7.11 -2.47
N CYS A 119 -1.09 -6.32 -1.61
CA CYS A 119 -0.76 -6.21 -0.19
C CYS A 119 -1.97 -6.58 0.66
N VAL A 120 -1.78 -7.46 1.63
CA VAL A 120 -2.77 -7.80 2.66
C VAL A 120 -2.23 -7.39 4.02
N VAL A 121 -3.02 -6.64 4.77
CA VAL A 121 -2.64 -6.14 6.10
C VAL A 121 -3.26 -7.02 7.18
N LEU A 122 -2.40 -7.60 8.03
CA LEU A 122 -2.82 -8.28 9.25
C LEU A 122 -2.96 -7.25 10.36
N CYS A 123 -4.11 -7.28 11.03
CA CYS A 123 -4.48 -6.36 12.09
C CYS A 123 -4.70 -7.09 13.41
N SER A 124 -4.47 -6.39 14.52
CA SER A 124 -4.90 -6.85 15.84
C SER A 124 -6.43 -6.92 15.92
N LYS A 125 -6.95 -7.99 16.52
CA LYS A 125 -8.39 -8.20 16.71
C LYS A 125 -9.01 -7.02 17.48
N GLY A 126 -10.07 -6.45 16.92
CA GLY A 126 -10.73 -5.25 17.44
C GLY A 126 -10.35 -3.95 16.74
N TYR A 127 -9.27 -3.95 15.93
CA TYR A 127 -8.92 -2.77 15.10
C TYR A 127 -10.09 -2.40 14.15
N PRO A 128 -10.40 -1.10 13.90
CA PRO A 128 -9.65 0.11 14.28
C PRO A 128 -9.99 0.67 15.67
N GLU A 129 -10.86 0.00 16.43
CA GLU A 129 -11.29 0.44 17.73
C GLU A 129 -10.29 -0.02 18.82
N ARG A 130 -10.77 -0.76 19.83
CA ARG A 130 -9.97 -1.22 20.94
C ARG A 130 -9.36 -2.60 20.64
N TYR A 131 -8.04 -2.72 20.76
CA TYR A 131 -7.29 -3.95 20.54
C TYR A 131 -6.20 -4.14 21.61
N ASP A 132 -5.78 -5.38 21.80
CA ASP A 132 -4.70 -5.72 22.72
C ASP A 132 -3.33 -5.58 22.04
N ASN A 133 -2.36 -5.11 22.80
CA ASN A 133 -0.94 -5.10 22.43
C ASN A 133 -0.20 -6.26 23.12
N GLU A 134 1.03 -6.49 22.66
CA GLU A 134 1.95 -7.50 23.21
C GLU A 134 1.41 -8.93 23.14
N VAL A 135 0.54 -9.22 22.16
CA VAL A 135 0.12 -10.58 21.85
C VAL A 135 1.19 -11.26 21.00
N LEU A 136 1.66 -12.42 21.43
CA LEU A 136 2.69 -13.18 20.72
C LEU A 136 2.21 -13.61 19.34
N ILE A 137 3.08 -13.44 18.34
CA ILE A 137 2.89 -13.90 16.96
C ILE A 137 3.90 -15.02 16.72
N GLU A 138 3.46 -16.25 16.81
CA GLU A 138 4.33 -17.39 16.62
C GLU A 138 4.71 -17.56 15.15
N ASN A 139 5.94 -18.02 14.91
CA ASN A 139 6.52 -18.23 13.59
C ASN A 139 6.74 -16.98 12.74
N ALA A 140 6.53 -15.77 13.28
CA ALA A 140 6.74 -14.53 12.54
C ALA A 140 8.21 -14.27 12.13
N GLU A 141 9.16 -14.98 12.73
CA GLU A 141 10.59 -14.91 12.43
C GLU A 141 11.08 -15.98 11.44
N LYS A 142 10.19 -16.89 10.98
CA LYS A 142 10.56 -18.12 10.25
C LYS A 142 10.09 -18.15 8.79
N PHE A 143 10.02 -16.97 8.15
CA PHE A 143 9.61 -16.95 6.76
C PHE A 143 10.78 -17.21 5.81
N ASN A 144 10.60 -18.16 4.90
CA ASN A 144 11.40 -18.30 3.70
C ASN A 144 10.60 -17.71 2.54
N LEU A 145 10.99 -16.52 2.08
CA LEU A 145 10.30 -15.75 1.06
C LEU A 145 10.98 -15.96 -0.29
N ASP A 146 10.18 -16.04 -1.35
CA ASP A 146 10.67 -15.92 -2.71
C ASP A 146 11.09 -14.47 -3.00
N GLU A 147 11.85 -14.25 -4.05
CA GLU A 147 12.35 -12.91 -4.44
C GLU A 147 11.25 -11.85 -4.68
N ASN A 148 10.02 -12.29 -4.94
CA ASN A 148 8.86 -11.44 -5.23
C ASN A 148 7.86 -11.35 -4.07
N ASP A 149 8.19 -11.93 -2.92
CA ASP A 149 7.36 -11.92 -1.74
C ASP A 149 8.03 -11.10 -0.64
N PHE A 150 7.28 -10.25 0.03
CA PHE A 150 7.79 -9.34 1.04
C PHE A 150 6.91 -9.36 2.28
N ILE A 151 7.55 -9.23 3.44
CA ILE A 151 6.87 -9.05 4.72
C ILE A 151 7.41 -7.77 5.35
N TYR A 152 6.50 -6.84 5.62
CA TYR A 152 6.85 -5.58 6.28
C TYR A 152 6.22 -5.53 7.67
N HIS A 153 7.07 -5.37 8.67
CA HIS A 153 6.65 -5.13 10.03
C HIS A 153 6.15 -3.69 10.19
N ALA A 154 4.93 -3.53 10.69
CA ALA A 154 4.34 -2.24 11.06
C ALA A 154 4.23 -2.17 12.59
N GLY A 155 3.07 -2.45 13.16
CA GLY A 155 2.87 -2.48 14.60
C GLY A 155 3.39 -3.78 15.23
N THR A 156 4.68 -4.02 15.20
CA THR A 156 5.33 -5.18 15.84
C THR A 156 6.41 -4.74 16.83
N LYS A 157 6.65 -5.58 17.83
CA LYS A 157 7.72 -5.41 18.82
C LYS A 157 8.49 -6.72 18.97
N LYS A 158 9.81 -6.67 18.89
CA LYS A 158 10.66 -7.82 19.15
C LYS A 158 11.11 -7.82 20.60
N ILE A 159 10.86 -8.93 21.30
CA ILE A 159 11.33 -9.16 22.68
C ILE A 159 12.10 -10.49 22.68
N GLY A 160 13.40 -10.42 22.92
CA GLY A 160 14.29 -11.55 22.70
C GLY A 160 14.23 -12.01 21.23
N ASN A 161 13.90 -13.28 21.00
CA ASN A 161 13.74 -13.86 19.67
C ASN A 161 12.27 -13.99 19.22
N LYS A 162 11.34 -13.38 19.96
CA LYS A 162 9.90 -13.48 19.67
C LYS A 162 9.35 -12.14 19.17
N ILE A 163 8.33 -12.22 18.31
CA ILE A 163 7.63 -11.08 17.75
C ILE A 163 6.24 -10.97 18.39
N TYR A 164 5.88 -9.77 18.77
CA TYR A 164 4.60 -9.44 19.40
C TYR A 164 3.88 -8.33 18.62
N SER A 165 2.55 -8.34 18.66
CA SER A 165 1.76 -7.20 18.16
C SER A 165 1.97 -5.97 19.07
N ASN A 166 2.09 -4.80 18.44
CA ASN A 166 2.23 -3.50 19.12
C ASN A 166 1.59 -2.39 18.27
N GLY A 167 0.33 -2.58 17.93
CA GLY A 167 -0.42 -1.65 17.08
C GLY A 167 -1.65 -2.29 16.48
N GLY A 168 -2.48 -1.48 15.81
CA GLY A 168 -3.69 -1.95 15.15
C GLY A 168 -3.38 -2.69 13.84
N ARG A 169 -2.59 -2.10 12.93
CA ARG A 169 -2.06 -2.76 11.73
C ARG A 169 -0.66 -3.28 12.06
N VAL A 170 -0.42 -4.55 11.89
CA VAL A 170 0.71 -5.23 12.53
C VAL A 170 1.73 -5.76 11.55
N ILE A 171 1.31 -6.49 10.53
CA ILE A 171 2.19 -7.06 9.50
C ILE A 171 1.54 -6.87 8.14
N ASN A 172 2.34 -6.49 7.14
CA ASN A 172 1.91 -6.41 5.75
C ASN A 172 2.58 -7.54 4.95
N PHE A 173 1.78 -8.35 4.26
CA PHE A 173 2.25 -9.34 3.32
C PHE A 173 2.04 -8.81 1.91
N VAL A 174 3.10 -8.82 1.11
CA VAL A 174 3.08 -8.32 -0.27
C VAL A 174 3.64 -9.39 -1.19
N SER A 175 3.00 -9.57 -2.34
CA SER A 175 3.50 -10.46 -3.39
C SER A 175 3.34 -9.83 -4.76
N LEU A 176 4.37 -10.02 -5.60
CA LEU A 176 4.40 -9.62 -6.99
C LEU A 176 4.31 -10.86 -7.88
N SER A 177 3.35 -10.87 -8.80
CA SER A 177 3.17 -11.98 -9.75
C SER A 177 2.68 -11.49 -11.12
N SER A 178 2.47 -12.41 -12.03
CA SER A 178 1.89 -12.13 -13.35
C SER A 178 0.41 -11.75 -13.27
N ASN A 179 -0.31 -12.22 -12.26
CA ASN A 179 -1.72 -11.94 -12.01
C ASN A 179 -2.04 -11.82 -10.52
N PHE A 180 -3.13 -11.16 -10.18
CA PHE A 180 -3.51 -10.89 -8.78
C PHE A 180 -3.92 -12.14 -8.00
N LYS A 181 -4.47 -13.15 -8.66
CA LYS A 181 -4.85 -14.41 -8.02
C LYS A 181 -3.63 -15.13 -7.47
N GLU A 182 -2.58 -15.25 -8.27
CA GLU A 182 -1.30 -15.83 -7.85
C GLU A 182 -0.69 -15.07 -6.66
N SER A 183 -0.68 -13.72 -6.72
CA SER A 183 -0.19 -12.90 -5.61
C SER A 183 -0.97 -13.15 -4.33
N ARG A 184 -2.30 -13.24 -4.40
CA ARG A 184 -3.15 -13.52 -3.24
C ARG A 184 -2.90 -14.91 -2.67
N ASP A 185 -2.82 -15.92 -3.52
CA ASP A 185 -2.62 -17.31 -3.09
C ASP A 185 -1.27 -17.46 -2.36
N LYS A 186 -0.20 -16.82 -2.86
CA LYS A 186 1.11 -16.76 -2.18
C LYS A 186 1.02 -16.09 -0.81
N ILE A 187 0.38 -14.92 -0.74
CA ILE A 187 0.18 -14.19 0.51
C ILE A 187 -0.57 -15.06 1.52
N PHE A 188 -1.65 -15.71 1.14
CA PHE A 188 -2.43 -16.55 2.05
C PHE A 188 -1.64 -17.79 2.51
N ASN A 189 -0.81 -18.36 1.65
CA ASN A 189 0.10 -19.43 2.03
C ASN A 189 1.11 -18.97 3.10
N HIS A 190 1.58 -17.74 3.05
CA HIS A 190 2.44 -17.17 4.09
C HIS A 190 1.66 -16.88 5.37
N ILE A 191 0.50 -16.23 5.29
CA ILE A 191 -0.33 -15.92 6.45
C ILE A 191 -0.72 -17.18 7.23
N ASN A 192 -1.07 -18.26 6.53
CA ASN A 192 -1.46 -19.53 7.13
C ASN A 192 -0.31 -20.24 7.90
N LYS A 193 0.94 -19.81 7.74
CA LYS A 193 2.08 -20.31 8.54
C LYS A 193 2.22 -19.61 9.90
N LEU A 194 1.56 -18.46 10.06
CA LEU A 194 1.52 -17.76 11.35
C LEU A 194 0.54 -18.46 12.30
N ASP A 195 0.92 -18.54 13.56
CA ASP A 195 0.01 -18.83 14.66
C ASP A 195 -0.17 -17.56 15.49
N TRP A 196 -1.26 -16.87 15.24
CA TRP A 196 -1.61 -15.63 15.92
C TRP A 196 -3.12 -15.50 16.13
N SER A 197 -3.60 -16.00 17.26
CA SER A 197 -5.01 -15.96 17.63
C SER A 197 -5.57 -14.55 17.88
N GLY A 198 -4.69 -13.59 18.15
CA GLY A 198 -5.01 -12.16 18.36
C GLY A 198 -5.12 -11.34 17.08
N GLY A 199 -5.01 -11.95 15.90
CA GLY A 199 -5.00 -11.27 14.63
C GLY A 199 -6.18 -11.58 13.72
N PHE A 200 -6.41 -10.70 12.75
CA PHE A 200 -7.31 -10.92 11.64
C PHE A 200 -6.85 -10.18 10.39
N PHE A 201 -7.41 -10.54 9.25
CA PHE A 201 -7.23 -9.86 7.97
C PHE A 201 -8.48 -10.07 7.11
N ARG A 202 -8.63 -9.27 6.07
CA ARG A 202 -9.70 -9.43 5.07
C ARG A 202 -9.27 -10.45 4.02
N LYS A 203 -10.07 -11.50 3.83
CA LYS A 203 -9.83 -12.55 2.82
C LYS A 203 -10.21 -12.11 1.40
N ASP A 204 -10.99 -11.04 1.28
CA ASP A 204 -11.48 -10.52 0.00
C ASP A 204 -10.60 -9.41 -0.60
N ILE A 205 -9.42 -9.12 -0.03
CA ILE A 205 -8.49 -8.14 -0.61
C ILE A 205 -8.19 -8.49 -2.07
N GLY A 206 -8.32 -7.48 -2.93
CA GLY A 206 -8.13 -7.65 -4.38
C GLY A 206 -9.35 -8.24 -5.12
N TYR A 207 -10.50 -8.47 -4.46
CA TYR A 207 -11.69 -9.06 -5.10
C TYR A 207 -12.12 -8.35 -6.39
N LYS A 208 -11.80 -7.06 -6.52
CA LYS A 208 -12.13 -6.25 -7.71
C LYS A 208 -11.30 -6.60 -8.96
N VAL A 209 -10.18 -7.35 -8.81
CA VAL A 209 -9.19 -7.59 -9.86
C VAL A 209 -8.73 -9.05 -9.97
N ILE A 210 -9.21 -9.94 -9.12
CA ILE A 210 -8.72 -11.32 -9.03
C ILE A 210 -9.29 -12.23 -10.14
N ASP A 211 -10.48 -11.92 -10.63
CA ASP A 211 -11.17 -12.71 -11.64
C ASP A 211 -10.89 -12.20 -13.07
N GLU A 212 -9.84 -11.40 -13.24
CA GLU A 212 -9.38 -10.87 -14.53
C GLU A 212 -8.22 -11.66 -15.13
#